data_0fe41d9e1be212723a04efb93a344141
#
_entry.id   0fe41d9e1be212723a04efb93a344141
#
_cell.length_a   1.000
_cell.length_b   1.000
_cell.length_c   1.000
_cell.angle_alpha   90.00
_cell.angle_beta   90.00
_cell.angle_gamma   90.00
#
_symmetry.space_group_name_H-M   'P 1'
#
loop_
_entity.id
_entity.type
_entity.pdbx_description
1 polymer ?
#
loop_
_entity_poly.entity_id
_entity_poly.type
_entity_poly.pdbx_seq_one_letter_code
_entity_poly.pdbx_strand_id
1 'polypeptide(L)'
;MKRRGFTLLEVMVATVIMGIAVVGLLSGISTSLRNAARLTDYDRAVLLGRAKMDALLADSHLPTMDILQGPFDPALMGGAEAGWRARLAIFETPRSVGPGVPVLERVELEIWWLSGPNRRTYTLEAFRRRPLRINESPRGIIAPPLAGTP
;
A
#
# COMPACT_ATOMS: atom_id res chain seq x y z
N MET A 1 -11.92 -47.24 50.90
CA MET A 1 -11.77 -46.39 49.70
C MET A 1 -10.43 -46.75 49.03
N LYS A 2 -10.43 -47.40 47.83
CA LYS A 2 -9.22 -47.73 47.07
C LYS A 2 -8.69 -46.43 46.43
N ARG A 3 -7.55 -45.89 46.89
CA ARG A 3 -6.82 -44.80 46.23
C ARG A 3 -6.17 -45.41 44.99
N ARG A 4 -6.66 -45.04 43.81
CA ARG A 4 -6.01 -45.34 42.55
C ARG A 4 -4.84 -44.33 42.39
N GLY A 5 -3.61 -44.84 42.41
CA GLY A 5 -2.44 -44.02 42.06
C GLY A 5 -2.35 -43.86 40.55
N PHE A 6 -1.83 -42.72 40.09
CA PHE A 6 -1.53 -42.49 38.68
C PHE A 6 -0.44 -43.49 38.23
N THR A 7 -0.62 -44.03 37.03
CA THR A 7 0.40 -44.88 36.40
C THR A 7 1.46 -44.00 35.73
N LEU A 8 2.67 -44.47 35.68
CA LEU A 8 3.80 -43.76 35.04
C LEU A 8 3.49 -43.52 33.55
N LEU A 9 2.80 -44.43 32.89
CA LEU A 9 2.33 -44.30 31.50
C LEU A 9 1.37 -43.15 31.33
N GLU A 10 0.43 -42.95 32.26
CA GLU A 10 -0.57 -41.87 32.20
C GLU A 10 0.09 -40.48 32.28
N VAL A 11 1.12 -40.35 33.14
CA VAL A 11 1.90 -39.11 33.23
C VAL A 11 2.69 -38.87 31.96
N MET A 12 3.29 -39.89 31.35
CA MET A 12 4.02 -39.77 30.10
C MET A 12 3.07 -39.31 28.94
N VAL A 13 1.92 -39.94 28.83
CA VAL A 13 0.93 -39.57 27.82
C VAL A 13 0.42 -38.14 28.04
N ALA A 14 0.13 -37.76 29.27
CA ALA A 14 -0.32 -36.40 29.59
C ALA A 14 0.74 -35.34 29.25
N THR A 15 2.01 -35.60 29.53
CA THR A 15 3.09 -34.66 29.18
C THR A 15 3.30 -34.52 27.68
N VAL A 16 3.16 -35.61 26.92
CA VAL A 16 3.20 -35.55 25.43
C VAL A 16 2.06 -34.73 24.87
N ILE A 17 0.83 -34.97 25.32
CA ILE A 17 -0.34 -34.22 24.88
C ILE A 17 -0.17 -32.75 25.24
N MET A 18 0.29 -32.42 26.43
CA MET A 18 0.56 -31.06 26.87
C MET A 18 1.62 -30.37 25.98
N GLY A 19 2.71 -31.08 25.65
CA GLY A 19 3.76 -30.59 24.77
C GLY A 19 3.22 -30.21 23.38
N ILE A 20 2.40 -31.08 22.77
CA ILE A 20 1.78 -30.85 21.47
C ILE A 20 0.84 -29.63 21.55
N ALA A 21 0.05 -29.53 22.60
CA ALA A 21 -0.88 -28.40 22.79
C ALA A 21 -0.13 -27.06 22.92
N VAL A 22 0.96 -27.01 23.68
CA VAL A 22 1.80 -25.80 23.84
C VAL A 22 2.41 -25.37 22.51
N VAL A 23 2.97 -26.32 21.73
CA VAL A 23 3.53 -26.01 20.41
C VAL A 23 2.47 -25.47 19.47
N GLY A 24 1.28 -26.05 19.47
CA GLY A 24 0.15 -25.57 18.67
C GLY A 24 -0.28 -24.14 19.04
N LEU A 25 -0.37 -23.83 20.33
CA LEU A 25 -0.70 -22.49 20.81
C LEU A 25 0.37 -21.45 20.43
N LEU A 26 1.65 -21.77 20.61
CA LEU A 26 2.76 -20.87 20.23
C LEU A 26 2.79 -20.60 18.73
N SER A 27 2.52 -21.61 17.90
CA SER A 27 2.41 -21.47 16.46
C SER A 27 1.26 -20.54 16.07
N GLY A 28 0.09 -20.69 16.71
CA GLY A 28 -1.07 -19.83 16.50
C GLY A 28 -0.78 -18.36 16.84
N ILE A 29 -0.16 -18.11 17.99
CA ILE A 29 0.22 -16.76 18.42
C ILE A 29 1.21 -16.13 17.43
N SER A 30 2.23 -16.86 17.01
CA SER A 30 3.23 -16.37 16.05
C SER A 30 2.61 -16.00 14.70
N THR A 31 1.62 -16.75 14.24
CA THR A 31 0.87 -16.46 13.01
C THR A 31 0.01 -15.22 13.16
N SER A 32 -0.68 -15.08 14.30
CA SER A 32 -1.51 -13.91 14.61
C SER A 32 -0.67 -12.62 14.67
N LEU A 33 0.48 -12.64 15.32
CA LEU A 33 1.38 -11.49 15.39
C LEU A 33 1.92 -11.09 14.01
N ARG A 34 2.26 -12.04 13.15
CA ARG A 34 2.67 -11.76 11.77
C ARG A 34 1.55 -11.12 10.95
N ASN A 35 0.33 -11.58 11.12
CA ASN A 35 -0.83 -10.99 10.44
C ASN A 35 -1.11 -9.57 10.94
N ALA A 36 -1.02 -9.32 12.24
CA ALA A 36 -1.17 -8.00 12.81
C ALA A 36 -0.12 -7.00 12.29
N ALA A 37 1.15 -7.43 12.21
CA ALA A 37 2.21 -6.60 11.63
C ALA A 37 1.93 -6.21 10.17
N ARG A 38 1.44 -7.14 9.36
CA ARG A 38 1.07 -6.87 7.95
C ARG A 38 -0.04 -5.86 7.80
N LEU A 39 -1.05 -5.89 8.68
CA LEU A 39 -2.14 -4.91 8.70
C LEU A 39 -1.60 -3.52 9.06
N THR A 40 -0.72 -3.44 10.05
CA THR A 40 -0.09 -2.17 10.45
C THR A 40 0.71 -1.54 9.32
N ASP A 41 1.47 -2.33 8.56
CA ASP A 41 2.23 -1.83 7.41
C ASP A 41 1.32 -1.32 6.30
N TYR A 42 0.21 -2.03 6.03
CA TYR A 42 -0.79 -1.60 5.07
C TYR A 42 -1.46 -0.29 5.47
N ASP A 43 -1.86 -0.15 6.73
CA ASP A 43 -2.51 1.07 7.24
C ASP A 43 -1.56 2.27 7.14
N ARG A 44 -0.27 2.09 7.47
CA ARG A 44 0.75 3.13 7.28
C ARG A 44 0.88 3.53 5.81
N ALA A 45 0.95 2.57 4.90
CA ALA A 45 1.03 2.83 3.47
C ALA A 45 -0.19 3.61 2.95
N VAL A 46 -1.40 3.28 3.43
CA VAL A 46 -2.64 4.01 3.09
C VAL A 46 -2.59 5.44 3.59
N LEU A 47 -2.16 5.68 4.83
CA LEU A 47 -2.06 7.02 5.40
C LEU A 47 -1.03 7.87 4.65
N LEU A 48 0.15 7.33 4.38
CA LEU A 48 1.19 8.02 3.61
C LEU A 48 0.74 8.29 2.18
N GLY A 49 0.03 7.33 1.57
CA GLY A 49 -0.54 7.47 0.24
C GLY A 49 -1.54 8.60 0.16
N ARG A 50 -2.45 8.71 1.13
CA ARG A 50 -3.41 9.82 1.20
C ARG A 50 -2.72 11.16 1.35
N ALA A 51 -1.81 11.29 2.31
CA ALA A 51 -1.05 12.51 2.52
C ALA A 51 -0.25 12.93 1.28
N LYS A 52 0.34 11.95 0.56
CA LYS A 52 1.06 12.21 -0.69
C LYS A 52 0.13 12.60 -1.81
N MET A 53 -1.04 11.96 -1.92
CA MET A 53 -2.07 12.33 -2.91
C MET A 53 -2.55 13.76 -2.69
N ASP A 54 -2.82 14.14 -1.45
CA ASP A 54 -3.25 15.50 -1.10
C ASP A 54 -2.18 16.53 -1.49
N ALA A 55 -0.91 16.23 -1.25
CA ALA A 55 0.21 17.07 -1.66
C ALA A 55 0.30 17.22 -3.20
N LEU A 56 0.10 16.12 -3.94
CA LEU A 56 0.09 16.13 -5.41
C LEU A 56 -1.10 16.91 -5.97
N LEU A 57 -2.27 16.80 -5.34
CA LEU A 57 -3.47 17.54 -5.76
C LEU A 57 -3.34 19.04 -5.48
N ALA A 58 -2.67 19.42 -4.41
CA ALA A 58 -2.44 20.82 -4.05
C ALA A 58 -1.40 21.52 -4.94
N ASP A 59 -0.44 20.78 -5.48
CA ASP A 59 0.61 21.35 -6.32
C ASP A 59 0.16 21.48 -7.79
N SER A 60 -0.07 22.70 -8.22
CA SER A 60 -0.50 23.03 -9.59
C SER A 60 0.66 23.07 -10.60
N HIS A 61 1.93 22.98 -10.18
CA HIS A 61 3.10 23.14 -11.04
C HIS A 61 3.71 21.82 -11.50
N LEU A 62 3.14 20.69 -11.10
CA LEU A 62 3.66 19.38 -11.47
C LEU A 62 3.62 19.19 -13.00
N PRO A 63 4.64 18.53 -13.56
CA PRO A 63 4.66 18.18 -14.98
C PRO A 63 3.56 17.15 -15.27
N THR A 64 2.87 17.35 -16.39
CA THR A 64 1.89 16.39 -16.91
C THR A 64 2.59 15.41 -17.82
N MET A 65 2.20 14.14 -17.78
CA MET A 65 2.74 13.02 -18.56
C MET A 65 4.08 12.46 -18.07
N ASP A 66 4.75 13.09 -17.12
CA ASP A 66 5.96 12.57 -16.52
C ASP A 66 5.63 11.64 -15.33
N ILE A 67 6.56 10.73 -15.08
CA ILE A 67 6.51 9.86 -13.89
C ILE A 67 7.31 10.53 -12.78
N LEU A 68 6.61 10.92 -11.74
CA LEU A 68 7.20 11.41 -10.51
C LEU A 68 7.38 10.23 -9.56
N GLN A 69 8.53 10.14 -8.90
CA GLN A 69 8.78 9.07 -7.94
C GLN A 69 9.76 9.51 -6.85
N GLY A 70 9.71 8.84 -5.72
CA GLY A 70 10.63 9.12 -4.63
C GLY A 70 10.49 8.08 -3.51
N PRO A 71 11.48 8.01 -2.62
CA PRO A 71 11.38 7.19 -1.42
C PRO A 71 10.49 7.85 -0.36
N PHE A 72 9.96 7.03 0.54
CA PHE A 72 9.48 7.48 1.83
C PHE A 72 10.58 7.33 2.88
N ASP A 73 10.51 8.14 3.93
CA ASP A 73 11.36 7.95 5.11
C ASP A 73 11.04 6.59 5.75
N PRO A 74 12.03 5.70 5.90
CA PRO A 74 11.83 4.39 6.53
C PRO A 74 11.20 4.48 7.94
N ALA A 75 11.47 5.56 8.67
CA ALA A 75 10.88 5.78 10.00
C ALA A 75 9.34 5.85 9.95
N LEU A 76 8.77 6.38 8.88
CA LEU A 76 7.32 6.46 8.68
C LEU A 76 6.70 5.08 8.40
N MET A 77 7.48 4.15 7.85
CA MET A 77 7.05 2.79 7.54
C MET A 77 7.53 1.75 8.55
N GLY A 78 7.93 2.20 9.76
CA GLY A 78 8.40 1.28 10.81
C GLY A 78 9.71 0.58 10.48
N GLY A 79 10.57 1.21 9.70
CA GLY A 79 11.86 0.68 9.25
C GLY A 79 11.82 -0.08 7.92
N ALA A 80 10.64 -0.28 7.32
CA ALA A 80 10.54 -0.92 6.01
C ALA A 80 10.92 0.05 4.89
N GLU A 81 11.59 -0.47 3.86
CA GLU A 81 11.85 0.29 2.64
C GLU A 81 10.54 0.51 1.89
N ALA A 82 10.25 1.76 1.52
CA ALA A 82 9.05 2.14 0.82
C ALA A 82 9.26 3.34 -0.09
N GLY A 83 8.39 3.50 -1.06
CA GLY A 83 8.42 4.63 -1.97
C GLY A 83 7.08 4.82 -2.67
N TRP A 84 7.06 5.84 -3.51
CA TRP A 84 5.89 6.19 -4.28
C TRP A 84 6.24 6.48 -5.73
N ARG A 85 5.28 6.27 -6.61
CA ARG A 85 5.31 6.64 -8.02
C ARG A 85 3.99 7.27 -8.39
N ALA A 86 4.02 8.43 -9.02
CA ALA A 86 2.82 9.14 -9.46
C ALA A 86 2.91 9.48 -10.93
N ARG A 87 1.76 9.49 -11.59
CA ARG A 87 1.60 9.95 -12.96
C ARG A 87 0.37 10.84 -13.05
N LEU A 88 0.53 11.96 -13.75
CA LEU A 88 -0.52 12.89 -14.03
C LEU A 88 -0.85 12.85 -15.52
N ALA A 89 -2.11 12.67 -15.88
CA ALA A 89 -2.55 12.62 -17.27
C ALA A 89 -3.86 13.36 -17.46
N ILE A 90 -4.05 14.02 -18.61
CA ILE A 90 -5.33 14.59 -18.95
C ILE A 90 -6.31 13.44 -19.20
N PHE A 91 -7.40 13.41 -18.45
CA PHE A 91 -8.43 12.38 -18.52
C PHE A 91 -9.51 12.71 -19.55
N GLU A 92 -9.94 13.95 -19.58
CA GLU A 92 -11.00 14.41 -20.50
C GLU A 92 -10.52 15.60 -21.28
N THR A 93 -10.67 15.51 -22.61
CA THR A 93 -10.36 16.59 -23.54
C THR A 93 -11.60 17.42 -23.78
N PRO A 94 -11.61 18.73 -23.47
CA PRO A 94 -12.74 19.60 -23.73
C PRO A 94 -12.97 19.75 -25.24
N ARG A 95 -14.22 20.02 -25.63
CA ARG A 95 -14.60 20.24 -27.04
C ARG A 95 -13.91 21.45 -27.67
N SER A 96 -13.62 22.46 -26.86
CA SER A 96 -12.86 23.64 -27.26
C SER A 96 -11.45 23.56 -26.62
N VAL A 97 -10.43 23.77 -27.44
CA VAL A 97 -9.03 23.71 -27.03
C VAL A 97 -8.46 25.12 -27.03
N GLY A 98 -7.97 25.56 -25.89
CA GLY A 98 -7.31 26.86 -25.75
C GLY A 98 -6.73 27.09 -24.37
N PRO A 99 -5.82 28.05 -24.21
CA PRO A 99 -5.28 28.41 -22.92
C PRO A 99 -6.40 28.82 -21.95
N GLY A 100 -6.33 28.33 -20.70
CA GLY A 100 -7.30 28.62 -19.68
C GLY A 100 -8.59 27.77 -19.71
N VAL A 101 -8.77 26.90 -20.71
CA VAL A 101 -9.91 25.98 -20.74
C VAL A 101 -9.73 24.95 -19.59
N PRO A 102 -10.78 24.71 -18.77
CA PRO A 102 -10.68 23.73 -17.69
C PRO A 102 -10.57 22.30 -18.25
N VAL A 103 -9.56 21.59 -17.81
CA VAL A 103 -9.35 20.16 -18.11
C VAL A 103 -9.48 19.33 -16.85
N LEU A 104 -9.95 18.10 -17.00
CA LEU A 104 -9.96 17.11 -15.95
C LEU A 104 -8.66 16.30 -16.05
N GLU A 105 -7.85 16.38 -15.01
CA GLU A 105 -6.60 15.67 -14.90
C GLU A 105 -6.76 14.52 -13.92
N ARG A 106 -6.30 13.33 -14.32
CA ARG A 106 -6.22 12.13 -13.47
C ARG A 106 -4.84 12.06 -12.85
N VAL A 107 -4.80 11.85 -11.56
CA VAL A 107 -3.59 11.61 -10.78
C VAL A 107 -3.62 10.17 -10.31
N GLU A 108 -2.70 9.35 -10.78
CA GLU A 108 -2.50 7.98 -10.33
C GLU A 108 -1.28 7.95 -9.42
N LEU A 109 -1.43 7.39 -8.22
CA LEU A 109 -0.37 7.26 -7.23
C LEU A 109 -0.25 5.81 -6.78
N GLU A 110 0.89 5.21 -7.04
CA GLU A 110 1.28 3.89 -6.53
C GLU A 110 2.22 4.06 -5.35
N ILE A 111 1.88 3.45 -4.24
CA ILE A 111 2.74 3.30 -3.06
C ILE A 111 3.25 1.87 -3.05
N TRP A 112 4.53 1.69 -2.83
CA TRP A 112 5.13 0.38 -2.68
C TRP A 112 5.95 0.30 -1.39
N TRP A 113 5.99 -0.90 -0.79
CA TRP A 113 6.81 -1.18 0.38
C TRP A 113 7.25 -2.63 0.40
N LEU A 114 8.35 -2.91 1.10
CA LEU A 114 8.84 -4.26 1.32
C LEU A 114 8.23 -4.84 2.61
N SER A 115 7.59 -6.00 2.49
CA SER A 115 7.09 -6.78 3.62
C SER A 115 7.82 -8.12 3.65
N GLY A 116 8.95 -8.17 4.35
CA GLY A 116 9.92 -9.26 4.24
C GLY A 116 10.51 -9.31 2.81
N PRO A 117 10.53 -10.49 2.15
CA PRO A 117 11.06 -10.62 0.79
C PRO A 117 10.09 -10.12 -0.29
N ASN A 118 8.84 -9.81 0.06
CA ASN A 118 7.80 -9.49 -0.90
C ASN A 118 7.59 -7.98 -1.01
N ARG A 119 7.57 -7.46 -2.24
CA ARG A 119 7.10 -6.11 -2.54
C ARG A 119 5.57 -6.10 -2.56
N ARG A 120 5.00 -5.14 -1.85
CA ARG A 120 3.57 -4.86 -1.81
C ARG A 120 3.30 -3.51 -2.45
N THR A 121 2.15 -3.38 -3.08
CA THR A 121 1.72 -2.12 -3.71
C THR A 121 0.30 -1.77 -3.30
N TYR A 122 0.04 -0.46 -3.29
CA TYR A 122 -1.28 0.12 -3.08
C TYR A 122 -1.45 1.30 -4.03
N THR A 123 -2.53 1.32 -4.80
CA THR A 123 -2.77 2.36 -5.80
C THR A 123 -3.95 3.24 -5.40
N LEU A 124 -3.76 4.54 -5.57
CA LEU A 124 -4.78 5.57 -5.41
C LEU A 124 -4.98 6.29 -6.72
N GLU A 125 -6.21 6.67 -6.99
CA GLU A 125 -6.58 7.48 -8.14
C GLU A 125 -7.42 8.67 -7.66
N ALA A 126 -7.11 9.85 -8.20
CA ALA A 126 -7.85 11.07 -7.93
C ALA A 126 -7.98 11.92 -9.18
N PHE A 127 -8.95 12.82 -9.18
CA PHE A 127 -9.21 13.73 -10.29
C PHE A 127 -9.19 15.16 -9.78
N ARG A 128 -8.55 16.06 -10.55
CA ARG A 128 -8.58 17.47 -10.29
C ARG A 128 -8.92 18.27 -11.55
N ARG A 129 -9.56 19.41 -11.37
CA ARG A 129 -9.75 20.36 -12.45
C ARG A 129 -8.67 21.42 -12.39
N ARG A 130 -8.07 21.73 -13.53
CA ARG A 130 -7.13 22.84 -13.68
C ARG A 130 -7.26 23.49 -15.06
N PRO A 131 -6.83 24.76 -15.21
CA PRO A 131 -6.75 25.37 -16.52
C PRO A 131 -5.65 24.70 -17.37
N LEU A 132 -5.92 24.55 -18.68
CA LEU A 132 -4.94 24.09 -19.64
C LEU A 132 -3.82 25.14 -19.79
N ARG A 133 -2.57 24.70 -19.75
CA ARG A 133 -1.40 25.57 -19.91
C ARG A 133 -1.15 25.85 -21.39
N ILE A 134 -0.47 26.99 -21.68
CA ILE A 134 -0.21 27.47 -23.05
C ILE A 134 0.55 26.46 -23.90
N ASN A 135 1.43 25.65 -23.29
CA ASN A 135 2.31 24.69 -23.98
C ASN A 135 1.80 23.25 -23.92
N GLU A 136 0.59 23.01 -23.43
CA GLU A 136 0.02 21.67 -23.33
C GLU A 136 -0.92 21.43 -24.51
N SER A 137 -0.63 20.37 -25.28
CA SER A 137 -1.53 19.91 -26.33
C SER A 137 -2.53 18.90 -25.75
N PRO A 138 -3.85 19.14 -25.87
CA PRO A 138 -4.84 18.17 -25.38
C PRO A 138 -4.97 16.91 -26.24
N ARG A 139 -4.23 16.80 -27.32
CA ARG A 139 -4.22 15.63 -28.23
C ARG A 139 -3.35 14.47 -27.76
N GLY A 140 -3.04 14.38 -26.53
CA GLY A 140 -2.20 13.32 -26.01
C GLY A 140 -2.90 12.56 -24.89
N ILE A 141 -3.61 11.48 -25.25
CA ILE A 141 -3.33 10.20 -24.65
C ILE A 141 -4.07 9.96 -23.35
N ILE A 142 -5.10 9.14 -23.48
CA ILE A 142 -5.49 8.19 -22.44
C ILE A 142 -4.26 7.30 -22.19
N ALA A 143 -3.40 7.71 -21.26
CA ALA A 143 -2.27 6.87 -20.86
C ALA A 143 -2.85 5.61 -20.15
N PRO A 144 -2.37 4.41 -20.46
CA PRO A 144 -2.80 3.21 -19.77
C PRO A 144 -2.52 3.34 -18.27
N PRO A 145 -3.34 2.72 -17.38
CA PRO A 145 -3.13 2.78 -15.94
C PRO A 145 -1.74 2.25 -15.59
N LEU A 146 -1.18 2.73 -14.47
CA LEU A 146 0.05 2.17 -13.92
C LEU A 146 -0.24 0.70 -13.60
N ALA A 147 0.24 -0.22 -14.45
CA ALA A 147 0.14 -1.63 -14.17
C ALA A 147 0.96 -1.90 -12.90
N GLY A 148 0.29 -2.38 -11.86
CA GLY A 148 0.98 -2.95 -10.72
C GLY A 148 1.89 -4.06 -11.24
N THR A 149 3.19 -3.88 -11.15
CA THR A 149 4.15 -4.97 -11.40
C THR A 149 3.92 -6.03 -10.33
N PRO A 150 3.79 -7.31 -10.71
CA PRO A 150 3.53 -8.41 -9.80
C PRO A 150 4.61 -8.58 -8.75
#